data_4f54d548a82b3b6700611ed39679dda1
#
_entry.id   4f54d548a82b3b6700611ed39679dda1
#
_cell.length_a   1.000
_cell.length_b   1.000
_cell.length_c   1.000
_cell.angle_alpha   90.00
_cell.angle_beta   90.00
_cell.angle_gamma   90.00
#
_symmetry.space_group_name_H-M   'P 1'
#
loop_
_entity.id
_entity.type
_entity.pdbx_description
1 polymer ?
#
loop_
_entity_poly.entity_id
_entity_poly.type
_entity_poly.pdbx_seq_one_letter_code
_entity_poly.pdbx_strand_id
1 'polypeptide(L)'
;MKLFTPIKRAIALSAVWTVIIGVSLAWNTYQIRQNTYRIALTEVDLSVKKDILYRHWNADKGGVYVLVTDKTPPNPYLSYLPERDLTTTDGQRLTLVNPAYMTRQVNELATQDSFEIITHLTSLKPVNPKNVPDEYERRALTALENGAIEVSSIERDARGGKVMRLVRPFVTEKSCLKCHERHGFKEGQIRGAISVTFPIDHLTEIQNTRINWMFFIHALFWLLGISGISYTSYRLNISERARSKLETEREKTITEIQLALAKIKQLQGILPICSSCKKIRDDAGYWHQVEVYISRHTDADFSHSLCEECARKLYPEIYKDK
;
A
#
# COMPACT_ATOMS: atom_id res chain seq x y z
N MET A 1 -12.04 31.09 -12.62
CA MET A 1 -11.52 29.89 -11.91
C MET A 1 -10.20 30.29 -11.25
N LYS A 2 -10.16 30.56 -9.91
CA LYS A 2 -8.93 30.99 -9.23
C LYS A 2 -7.91 29.85 -9.32
N LEU A 3 -6.89 29.99 -10.15
CA LEU A 3 -5.76 29.05 -10.23
C LEU A 3 -5.18 28.91 -8.83
N PHE A 4 -5.18 27.69 -8.32
CA PHE A 4 -4.45 27.36 -7.07
C PHE A 4 -3.00 27.83 -7.25
N THR A 5 -2.50 28.63 -6.31
CA THR A 5 -1.09 29.05 -6.34
C THR A 5 -0.20 27.79 -6.40
N PRO A 6 0.98 27.84 -7.05
CA PRO A 6 1.90 26.69 -7.17
C PRO A 6 2.16 25.99 -5.83
N ILE A 7 2.23 26.76 -4.76
CA ILE A 7 2.41 26.26 -3.39
C ILE A 7 1.21 25.41 -2.93
N LYS A 8 -0.02 25.85 -3.15
CA LYS A 8 -1.23 25.08 -2.77
C LYS A 8 -1.32 23.76 -3.55
N ARG A 9 -0.92 23.77 -4.83
CA ARG A 9 -0.83 22.55 -5.65
C ARG A 9 0.22 21.59 -5.10
N ALA A 10 1.40 22.10 -4.74
CA ALA A 10 2.46 21.28 -4.15
C ALA A 10 2.02 20.64 -2.84
N ILE A 11 1.35 21.39 -1.95
CA ILE A 11 0.81 20.85 -0.68
C ILE A 11 -0.22 19.74 -0.95
N ALA A 12 -1.14 19.96 -1.89
CA ALA A 12 -2.15 18.96 -2.23
C ALA A 12 -1.52 17.68 -2.81
N LEU A 13 -0.55 17.83 -3.74
CA LEU A 13 0.17 16.68 -4.31
C LEU A 13 0.99 15.94 -3.25
N SER A 14 1.66 16.66 -2.34
CA SER A 14 2.41 16.06 -1.23
C SER A 14 1.50 15.30 -0.27
N ALA A 15 0.32 15.83 0.02
CA ALA A 15 -0.67 15.13 0.85
C ALA A 15 -1.16 13.83 0.17
N VAL A 16 -1.50 13.88 -1.12
CA VAL A 16 -1.90 12.70 -1.89
C VAL A 16 -0.77 11.67 -1.93
N TRP A 17 0.47 12.10 -2.20
CA TRP A 17 1.64 11.22 -2.20
C TRP A 17 1.85 10.53 -0.85
N THR A 18 1.75 11.29 0.24
CA THR A 18 1.86 10.74 1.61
C THR A 18 0.80 9.69 1.90
N VAL A 19 -0.45 9.93 1.49
CA VAL A 19 -1.55 8.96 1.64
C VAL A 19 -1.26 7.68 0.85
N ILE A 20 -0.82 7.81 -0.42
CA ILE A 20 -0.49 6.65 -1.27
C ILE A 20 0.61 5.79 -0.62
N ILE A 21 1.71 6.43 -0.19
CA ILE A 21 2.82 5.71 0.48
C ILE A 21 2.36 5.08 1.79
N GLY A 22 1.55 5.79 2.59
CA GLY A 22 1.01 5.27 3.85
C GLY A 22 0.10 4.05 3.65
N VAL A 23 -0.81 4.10 2.68
CA VAL A 23 -1.70 2.98 2.34
C VAL A 23 -0.88 1.79 1.81
N SER A 24 0.10 2.04 0.93
CA SER A 24 1.01 0.99 0.43
C SER A 24 1.78 0.32 1.56
N LEU A 25 2.36 1.10 2.48
CA LEU A 25 3.10 0.57 3.64
C LEU A 25 2.20 -0.26 4.56
N ALA A 26 1.00 0.23 4.88
CA ALA A 26 0.04 -0.49 5.71
C ALA A 26 -0.37 -1.82 5.07
N TRP A 27 -0.69 -1.82 3.78
CA TRP A 27 -1.04 -3.02 3.02
C TRP A 27 0.08 -4.05 2.99
N ASN A 28 1.31 -3.63 2.66
CA ASN A 28 2.46 -4.53 2.61
C ASN A 28 2.78 -5.12 3.99
N THR A 29 2.71 -4.30 5.05
CA THR A 29 2.90 -4.77 6.43
C THR A 29 1.84 -5.79 6.83
N TYR A 30 0.58 -5.55 6.49
CA TYR A 30 -0.52 -6.50 6.69
C TYR A 30 -0.24 -7.82 5.97
N GLN A 31 0.14 -7.77 4.70
CA GLN A 31 0.44 -8.96 3.90
C GLN A 31 1.62 -9.78 4.47
N ILE A 32 2.69 -9.12 4.91
CA ILE A 32 3.83 -9.80 5.55
C ILE A 32 3.36 -10.55 6.81
N ARG A 33 2.55 -9.92 7.67
CA ARG A 33 2.01 -10.56 8.88
C ARG A 33 1.10 -11.74 8.54
N GLN A 34 0.21 -11.60 7.58
CA GLN A 34 -0.68 -12.67 7.13
C GLN A 34 0.10 -13.85 6.55
N ASN A 35 1.15 -13.59 5.78
CA ASN A 35 2.00 -14.65 5.22
C ASN A 35 2.74 -15.42 6.32
N THR A 36 3.27 -14.73 7.33
CA THR A 36 3.91 -15.40 8.47
C THR A 36 2.93 -16.30 9.23
N TYR A 37 1.71 -15.79 9.48
CA TYR A 37 0.65 -16.59 10.10
C TYR A 37 0.30 -17.83 9.27
N ARG A 38 0.14 -17.68 7.94
CA ARG A 38 -0.18 -18.81 7.04
C ARG A 38 0.93 -19.84 7.00
N ILE A 39 2.20 -19.43 6.98
CA ILE A 39 3.34 -20.34 7.00
C ILE A 39 3.30 -21.15 8.31
N ALA A 40 3.21 -20.48 9.47
CA ALA A 40 3.15 -21.14 10.76
C ALA A 40 1.97 -22.12 10.87
N LEU A 41 0.79 -21.71 10.37
CA LEU A 41 -0.40 -22.58 10.35
C LEU A 41 -0.21 -23.79 9.44
N THR A 42 0.44 -23.61 8.29
CA THR A 42 0.71 -24.72 7.36
C THR A 42 1.64 -25.75 7.97
N GLU A 43 2.70 -25.33 8.67
CA GLU A 43 3.62 -26.25 9.35
C GLU A 43 2.92 -27.11 10.41
N VAL A 44 2.10 -26.48 11.28
CA VAL A 44 1.36 -27.24 12.29
C VAL A 44 0.28 -28.13 11.67
N ASP A 45 -0.41 -27.68 10.61
CA ASP A 45 -1.41 -28.47 9.89
C ASP A 45 -0.81 -29.72 9.25
N LEU A 46 0.34 -29.58 8.60
CA LEU A 46 1.08 -30.72 8.03
C LEU A 46 1.50 -31.74 9.10
N SER A 47 1.98 -31.26 10.25
CA SER A 47 2.33 -32.14 11.38
C SER A 47 1.10 -32.88 11.89
N VAL A 48 -0.02 -32.18 12.13
CA VAL A 48 -1.28 -32.83 12.57
C VAL A 48 -1.76 -33.86 11.57
N LYS A 49 -1.77 -33.55 10.27
CA LYS A 49 -2.20 -34.47 9.22
C LYS A 49 -1.34 -35.72 9.18
N LYS A 50 -0.02 -35.58 9.30
CA LYS A 50 0.93 -36.67 9.35
C LYS A 50 0.68 -37.57 10.59
N ASP A 51 0.49 -36.97 11.76
CA ASP A 51 0.22 -37.71 12.98
C ASP A 51 -1.12 -38.46 12.90
N ILE A 52 -2.16 -37.84 12.36
CA ILE A 52 -3.46 -38.50 12.14
C ILE A 52 -3.31 -39.66 11.17
N LEU A 53 -2.56 -39.52 10.08
CA LEU A 53 -2.33 -40.57 9.09
C LEU A 53 -1.65 -41.81 9.73
N TYR A 54 -0.61 -41.61 10.53
CA TYR A 54 0.09 -42.68 11.21
C TYR A 54 -0.83 -43.35 12.27
N ARG A 55 -1.66 -42.57 12.94
CA ARG A 55 -2.65 -43.09 13.89
C ARG A 55 -3.72 -43.95 13.22
N HIS A 56 -4.24 -43.53 12.06
CA HIS A 56 -5.18 -44.32 11.26
C HIS A 56 -4.53 -45.60 10.79
N TRP A 57 -3.32 -45.56 10.24
CA TRP A 57 -2.61 -46.75 9.83
C TRP A 57 -2.45 -47.74 10.99
N ASN A 58 -2.04 -47.28 12.16
CA ASN A 58 -1.88 -48.15 13.33
C ASN A 58 -3.24 -48.72 13.77
N ALA A 59 -4.30 -47.92 13.77
CA ALA A 59 -5.65 -48.37 14.16
C ALA A 59 -6.21 -49.43 13.19
N ASP A 60 -6.02 -49.24 11.87
CA ASP A 60 -6.47 -50.17 10.81
C ASP A 60 -5.77 -51.54 10.92
N LYS A 61 -4.55 -51.57 11.42
CA LYS A 61 -3.80 -52.82 11.65
C LYS A 61 -4.17 -53.45 13.01
N GLY A 62 -5.09 -52.84 13.78
CA GLY A 62 -5.46 -53.32 15.12
C GLY A 62 -4.42 -53.01 16.19
N GLY A 63 -3.42 -52.19 15.89
CA GLY A 63 -2.24 -51.89 16.67
C GLY A 63 -1.00 -52.63 16.13
N VAL A 64 0.16 -52.33 16.67
CA VAL A 64 1.45 -52.93 16.29
C VAL A 64 2.05 -53.59 17.52
N TYR A 65 2.53 -54.82 17.38
CA TYR A 65 3.27 -55.50 18.44
C TYR A 65 4.77 -55.24 18.29
N VAL A 66 5.36 -54.84 19.41
CA VAL A 66 6.81 -54.59 19.51
C VAL A 66 7.43 -55.29 20.69
N LEU A 67 8.72 -55.50 20.70
CA LEU A 67 9.44 -56.08 21.82
C LEU A 67 9.24 -55.26 23.10
N VAL A 68 8.96 -55.92 24.21
CA VAL A 68 8.93 -55.30 25.54
C VAL A 68 10.36 -54.92 25.92
N THR A 69 10.59 -53.65 26.18
CA THR A 69 11.86 -53.09 26.64
C THR A 69 11.60 -52.07 27.74
N ASP A 70 12.64 -51.60 28.43
CA ASP A 70 12.51 -50.51 29.41
C ASP A 70 11.96 -49.22 28.80
N LYS A 71 12.23 -48.99 27.51
CA LYS A 71 11.71 -47.82 26.76
C LYS A 71 10.29 -48.06 26.24
N THR A 72 9.87 -49.31 26.08
CA THR A 72 8.54 -49.70 25.59
C THR A 72 7.93 -50.71 26.52
N PRO A 73 7.55 -50.34 27.77
CA PRO A 73 6.85 -51.21 28.68
C PRO A 73 5.39 -51.43 28.22
N PRO A 74 4.73 -52.54 28.65
CA PRO A 74 3.32 -52.77 28.39
C PRO A 74 2.45 -51.59 28.82
N ASN A 75 1.54 -51.15 27.96
CA ASN A 75 0.69 -50.01 28.25
C ASN A 75 -0.28 -50.32 29.40
N PRO A 76 -0.17 -49.67 30.58
CA PRO A 76 -1.00 -49.97 31.73
C PRO A 76 -2.48 -49.68 31.47
N TYR A 77 -2.82 -48.76 30.57
CA TYR A 77 -4.21 -48.44 30.24
C TYR A 77 -4.89 -49.46 29.32
N LEU A 78 -4.17 -50.49 28.87
CA LEU A 78 -4.67 -51.61 28.08
C LEU A 78 -4.63 -52.94 28.84
N SER A 79 -4.41 -52.92 30.14
CA SER A 79 -4.28 -54.14 30.98
C SER A 79 -5.50 -55.04 30.94
N TYR A 80 -6.65 -54.54 30.54
CA TYR A 80 -7.90 -55.28 30.39
C TYR A 80 -7.99 -56.07 29.07
N LEU A 81 -7.10 -55.85 28.10
CA LEU A 81 -7.07 -56.58 26.85
C LEU A 81 -6.23 -57.86 27.05
N PRO A 82 -6.82 -59.06 26.87
CA PRO A 82 -6.07 -60.33 27.00
C PRO A 82 -4.90 -60.39 26.02
N GLU A 83 -5.11 -59.88 24.81
CA GLU A 83 -4.13 -59.85 23.74
C GLU A 83 -3.16 -58.64 23.80
N ARG A 84 -3.11 -57.87 24.91
CA ARG A 84 -2.16 -56.76 25.06
C ARG A 84 -0.72 -57.22 24.94
N ASP A 85 -0.38 -58.34 25.57
CA ASP A 85 0.98 -58.90 25.56
C ASP A 85 0.94 -60.31 24.96
N LEU A 86 1.90 -60.59 24.09
CA LEU A 86 2.08 -61.87 23.42
C LEU A 86 3.47 -62.42 23.71
N THR A 87 3.60 -63.75 23.63
CA THR A 87 4.91 -64.38 23.66
C THR A 87 5.09 -65.13 22.35
N THR A 88 6.20 -64.90 21.66
CA THR A 88 6.54 -65.61 20.43
C THR A 88 6.96 -67.04 20.72
N THR A 89 7.06 -67.87 19.69
CA THR A 89 7.48 -69.27 19.81
C THR A 89 8.91 -69.43 20.32
N ASP A 90 9.75 -68.40 20.14
CA ASP A 90 11.13 -68.37 20.65
C ASP A 90 11.23 -67.64 22.03
N GLY A 91 10.13 -67.40 22.67
CA GLY A 91 10.05 -66.88 24.05
C GLY A 91 10.19 -65.35 24.19
N GLN A 92 10.21 -64.59 23.10
CA GLN A 92 10.26 -63.12 23.18
C GLN A 92 8.91 -62.55 23.61
N ARG A 93 8.94 -61.53 24.50
CA ARG A 93 7.72 -60.84 24.94
C ARG A 93 7.45 -59.60 24.04
N LEU A 94 6.25 -59.57 23.49
CA LEU A 94 5.75 -58.48 22.69
C LEU A 94 4.62 -57.76 23.43
N THR A 95 4.46 -56.47 23.23
CA THR A 95 3.33 -55.67 23.73
C THR A 95 2.68 -54.85 22.66
N LEU A 96 1.40 -54.64 22.78
CA LEU A 96 0.58 -53.85 21.85
C LEU A 96 0.83 -52.36 21.99
N VAL A 97 1.27 -51.73 20.92
CA VAL A 97 1.37 -50.28 20.76
C VAL A 97 0.16 -49.79 19.96
N ASN A 98 -0.81 -49.22 20.67
CA ASN A 98 -1.97 -48.59 20.05
C ASN A 98 -1.65 -47.15 19.54
N PRO A 99 -2.53 -46.50 18.73
CA PRO A 99 -2.26 -45.17 18.16
C PRO A 99 -1.89 -44.11 19.20
N ALA A 100 -2.49 -44.14 20.39
CA ALA A 100 -2.19 -43.14 21.43
C ALA A 100 -0.80 -43.37 22.06
N TYR A 101 -0.43 -44.65 22.26
CA TYR A 101 0.88 -45.01 22.79
C TYR A 101 2.00 -44.68 21.79
N MET A 102 1.77 -44.98 20.49
CA MET A 102 2.70 -44.65 19.41
C MET A 102 2.95 -43.13 19.38
N THR A 103 1.89 -42.31 19.30
CA THR A 103 2.04 -40.85 19.25
C THR A 103 2.82 -40.31 20.46
N ARG A 104 2.54 -40.83 21.66
CA ARG A 104 3.29 -40.42 22.85
C ARG A 104 4.76 -40.75 22.76
N GLN A 105 5.14 -41.99 22.35
CA GLN A 105 6.53 -42.40 22.23
C GLN A 105 7.27 -41.57 21.15
N VAL A 106 6.64 -41.31 20.01
CA VAL A 106 7.20 -40.46 18.96
C VAL A 106 7.45 -39.06 19.48
N ASN A 107 6.50 -38.49 20.25
CA ASN A 107 6.67 -37.14 20.83
C ASN A 107 7.77 -37.12 21.91
N GLU A 108 7.91 -38.16 22.72
CA GLU A 108 8.99 -38.32 23.71
C GLU A 108 10.37 -38.36 22.99
N LEU A 109 10.49 -39.04 21.85
CA LEU A 109 11.69 -39.06 21.02
C LEU A 109 11.95 -37.67 20.41
N ALA A 110 10.93 -37.05 19.84
CA ALA A 110 11.04 -35.71 19.27
C ALA A 110 11.56 -34.68 20.28
N THR A 111 11.09 -34.77 21.52
CA THR A 111 11.55 -33.89 22.62
C THR A 111 13.03 -34.12 22.96
N GLN A 112 13.51 -35.37 22.90
CA GLN A 112 14.93 -35.73 23.14
C GLN A 112 15.85 -35.19 22.02
N ASP A 113 15.37 -35.22 20.77
CA ASP A 113 16.11 -34.77 19.60
C ASP A 113 15.99 -33.25 19.36
N SER A 114 15.44 -32.49 20.34
CA SER A 114 15.23 -31.05 20.25
C SER A 114 14.37 -30.64 19.04
N PHE A 115 13.44 -31.51 18.64
CA PHE A 115 12.51 -31.20 17.58
C PHE A 115 11.54 -30.08 18.04
N GLU A 116 11.41 -29.04 17.26
CA GLU A 116 10.70 -27.82 17.68
C GLU A 116 9.18 -28.00 17.77
N ILE A 117 8.61 -28.93 16.97
CA ILE A 117 7.16 -29.20 16.97
C ILE A 117 6.81 -30.17 18.08
N ILE A 118 5.97 -29.72 18.98
CA ILE A 118 5.50 -30.54 20.13
C ILE A 118 4.06 -30.93 19.89
N THR A 119 3.79 -32.24 19.92
CA THR A 119 2.45 -32.81 19.82
C THR A 119 1.97 -33.30 21.19
N HIS A 120 0.78 -32.87 21.61
CA HIS A 120 0.14 -33.31 22.82
C HIS A 120 -1.25 -33.88 22.50
N LEU A 121 -1.54 -35.08 23.04
CA LEU A 121 -2.88 -35.67 23.01
C LEU A 121 -3.66 -35.16 24.21
N THR A 122 -4.80 -34.55 24.00
CA THR A 122 -5.54 -33.88 25.06
C THR A 122 -7.02 -34.29 25.06
N SER A 123 -7.65 -34.32 26.24
CA SER A 123 -9.08 -34.67 26.40
C SER A 123 -9.66 -34.03 27.65
N LEU A 124 -10.93 -33.62 27.61
CA LEU A 124 -11.67 -33.21 28.81
C LEU A 124 -11.94 -34.37 29.78
N LYS A 125 -11.90 -35.61 29.27
CA LYS A 125 -12.06 -36.86 30.05
C LYS A 125 -10.88 -37.79 29.79
N PRO A 126 -9.66 -37.45 30.24
CA PRO A 126 -8.47 -38.22 29.92
C PRO A 126 -8.42 -39.52 30.66
N VAL A 127 -8.17 -40.63 29.94
CA VAL A 127 -7.86 -41.93 30.53
C VAL A 127 -6.43 -41.94 31.09
N ASN A 128 -5.50 -41.33 30.37
CA ASN A 128 -4.13 -41.13 30.81
C ASN A 128 -4.00 -39.73 31.44
N PRO A 129 -3.53 -39.58 32.69
CA PRO A 129 -3.34 -38.31 33.36
C PRO A 129 -2.41 -37.33 32.57
N LYS A 130 -1.49 -37.87 31.78
CA LYS A 130 -0.63 -37.02 30.89
C LYS A 130 -1.39 -36.30 29.78
N ASN A 131 -2.66 -36.68 29.53
CA ASN A 131 -3.51 -36.08 28.50
C ASN A 131 -4.47 -35.01 29.08
N VAL A 132 -4.21 -34.54 30.31
CA VAL A 132 -4.97 -33.43 30.91
C VAL A 132 -4.71 -32.16 30.13
N PRO A 133 -5.77 -31.43 29.69
CA PRO A 133 -5.61 -30.22 28.90
C PRO A 133 -5.03 -29.06 29.73
N ASP A 134 -4.15 -28.27 29.11
CA ASP A 134 -3.81 -26.96 29.61
C ASP A 134 -4.99 -25.98 29.41
N GLU A 135 -4.85 -24.72 29.84
CA GLU A 135 -5.91 -23.72 29.78
C GLU A 135 -6.34 -23.42 28.34
N TYR A 136 -5.37 -23.33 27.40
CA TYR A 136 -5.67 -23.14 25.99
C TYR A 136 -6.40 -24.35 25.40
N GLU A 137 -5.90 -25.56 25.65
CA GLU A 137 -6.49 -26.78 25.16
C GLU A 137 -7.89 -27.02 25.71
N ARG A 138 -8.14 -26.63 26.97
CA ARG A 138 -9.48 -26.72 27.59
C ARG A 138 -10.48 -25.84 26.84
N ARG A 139 -10.10 -24.57 26.56
CA ARG A 139 -10.95 -23.67 25.78
C ARG A 139 -11.16 -24.18 24.36
N ALA A 140 -10.10 -24.69 23.72
CA ALA A 140 -10.17 -25.26 22.39
C ALA A 140 -11.09 -26.50 22.34
N LEU A 141 -10.95 -27.43 23.27
CA LEU A 141 -11.80 -28.61 23.35
C LEU A 141 -13.28 -28.27 23.57
N THR A 142 -13.56 -27.27 24.40
CA THR A 142 -14.93 -26.78 24.59
C THR A 142 -15.50 -26.17 23.31
N ALA A 143 -14.70 -25.41 22.56
CA ALA A 143 -15.11 -24.86 21.26
C ALA A 143 -15.37 -25.98 20.23
N LEU A 144 -14.54 -27.02 20.21
CA LEU A 144 -14.72 -28.20 19.35
C LEU A 144 -16.01 -28.95 19.67
N GLU A 145 -16.33 -29.16 20.96
CA GLU A 145 -17.60 -29.76 21.38
C GLU A 145 -18.82 -28.92 20.98
N ASN A 146 -18.64 -27.59 20.86
CA ASN A 146 -19.67 -26.66 20.38
C ASN A 146 -19.69 -26.51 18.84
N GLY A 147 -18.98 -27.35 18.09
CA GLY A 147 -19.05 -27.46 16.63
C GLY A 147 -17.96 -26.75 15.87
N ALA A 148 -16.92 -26.23 16.52
CA ALA A 148 -15.73 -25.76 15.81
C ALA A 148 -15.03 -26.95 15.11
N ILE A 149 -14.53 -26.75 13.90
CA ILE A 149 -13.81 -27.76 13.12
C ILE A 149 -12.38 -27.94 13.68
N GLU A 150 -11.74 -26.82 14.02
CA GLU A 150 -10.41 -26.74 14.62
C GLU A 150 -10.27 -25.40 15.33
N VAL A 151 -9.28 -25.28 16.20
CA VAL A 151 -8.94 -24.02 16.88
C VAL A 151 -7.45 -23.77 16.72
N SER A 152 -7.08 -22.61 16.18
CA SER A 152 -5.70 -22.18 16.04
C SER A 152 -5.49 -20.74 16.50
N SER A 153 -4.36 -20.46 17.14
CA SER A 153 -3.96 -19.12 17.55
C SER A 153 -2.45 -19.01 17.75
N ILE A 154 -1.98 -17.79 17.83
CA ILE A 154 -0.63 -17.47 18.30
C ILE A 154 -0.72 -17.16 19.78
N GLU A 155 -0.02 -17.94 20.58
CA GLU A 155 0.05 -17.82 22.04
C GLU A 155 1.49 -17.47 22.48
N ARG A 156 1.67 -17.27 23.79
CA ARG A 156 2.99 -17.22 24.39
C ARG A 156 3.22 -18.48 25.20
N ASP A 157 4.40 -19.09 25.03
CA ASP A 157 4.81 -20.20 25.87
C ASP A 157 5.22 -19.73 27.27
N ALA A 158 5.52 -20.69 28.15
CA ALA A 158 5.94 -20.40 29.53
C ALA A 158 7.26 -19.60 29.63
N ARG A 159 8.07 -19.53 28.57
CA ARG A 159 9.33 -18.77 28.47
C ARG A 159 9.10 -17.41 27.85
N GLY A 160 7.86 -17.08 27.45
CA GLY A 160 7.48 -15.83 26.77
C GLY A 160 7.68 -15.84 25.25
N GLY A 161 8.16 -16.94 24.67
CA GLY A 161 8.30 -17.14 23.22
C GLY A 161 6.94 -17.20 22.53
N LYS A 162 6.90 -16.80 21.26
CA LYS A 162 5.67 -16.91 20.44
C LYS A 162 5.56 -18.29 19.84
N VAL A 163 4.38 -18.89 20.01
CA VAL A 163 4.08 -20.21 19.47
C VAL A 163 2.78 -20.17 18.67
N MET A 164 2.76 -20.87 17.54
CA MET A 164 1.53 -21.23 16.84
C MET A 164 0.99 -22.49 17.50
N ARG A 165 -0.28 -22.47 17.89
CA ARG A 165 -0.98 -23.64 18.41
C ARG A 165 -2.16 -23.99 17.53
N LEU A 166 -2.32 -25.29 17.24
CA LEU A 166 -3.47 -25.85 16.53
C LEU A 166 -4.02 -27.03 17.33
N VAL A 167 -5.31 -27.00 17.58
CA VAL A 167 -6.03 -28.13 18.22
C VAL A 167 -7.09 -28.66 17.25
N ARG A 168 -6.99 -29.93 16.89
CA ARG A 168 -7.91 -30.64 15.99
C ARG A 168 -8.55 -31.84 16.69
N PRO A 169 -9.88 -32.03 16.56
CA PRO A 169 -10.57 -33.08 17.27
C PRO A 169 -10.24 -34.45 16.71
N PHE A 170 -10.28 -35.44 17.58
CA PHE A 170 -10.39 -36.86 17.22
C PHE A 170 -11.85 -37.29 17.25
N VAL A 171 -12.40 -37.52 16.06
CA VAL A 171 -13.71 -38.14 15.93
C VAL A 171 -13.56 -39.63 16.13
N THR A 172 -14.43 -40.22 16.94
CA THR A 172 -14.43 -41.67 17.23
C THR A 172 -14.93 -42.42 16.00
N GLU A 173 -14.08 -43.31 15.46
CA GLU A 173 -14.40 -44.22 14.38
C GLU A 173 -14.61 -45.64 14.92
N LYS A 174 -15.14 -46.57 14.08
CA LYS A 174 -15.32 -47.98 14.48
C LYS A 174 -14.04 -48.64 15.01
N SER A 175 -12.90 -48.35 14.35
CA SER A 175 -11.58 -48.87 14.78
C SER A 175 -11.17 -48.36 16.17
N CYS A 176 -11.73 -47.26 16.64
CA CYS A 176 -11.46 -46.69 17.95
C CYS A 176 -12.21 -47.39 19.07
N LEU A 177 -13.37 -47.96 18.75
CA LEU A 177 -14.29 -48.55 19.75
C LEU A 177 -13.69 -49.79 20.45
N LYS A 178 -12.82 -50.56 19.79
CA LYS A 178 -12.08 -51.67 20.43
C LYS A 178 -11.49 -51.27 21.80
N CYS A 179 -11.02 -50.05 21.95
CA CYS A 179 -10.40 -49.56 23.18
C CYS A 179 -11.26 -48.52 23.93
N HIS A 180 -12.16 -47.81 23.25
CA HIS A 180 -12.84 -46.64 23.81
C HIS A 180 -14.32 -46.85 24.14
N GLU A 181 -14.98 -47.91 23.63
CA GLU A 181 -16.38 -48.24 23.94
C GLU A 181 -16.62 -48.40 25.45
N ARG A 182 -15.73 -49.09 26.16
CA ARG A 182 -15.80 -49.25 27.62
C ARG A 182 -15.73 -47.93 28.40
N HIS A 183 -15.24 -46.85 27.79
CA HIS A 183 -15.19 -45.53 28.39
C HIS A 183 -16.40 -44.68 28.00
N GLY A 184 -17.43 -45.27 27.37
CA GLY A 184 -18.69 -44.66 27.02
C GLY A 184 -18.68 -43.83 25.73
N PHE A 185 -17.63 -43.92 24.90
CA PHE A 185 -17.58 -43.24 23.61
C PHE A 185 -18.35 -44.02 22.54
N LYS A 186 -19.03 -43.27 21.69
CA LYS A 186 -19.77 -43.78 20.51
C LYS A 186 -19.15 -43.24 19.22
N GLU A 187 -19.37 -43.95 18.12
CA GLU A 187 -18.98 -43.48 16.78
C GLU A 187 -19.51 -42.08 16.52
N GLY A 188 -18.70 -41.22 15.91
CA GLY A 188 -19.00 -39.81 15.59
C GLY A 188 -18.77 -38.82 16.74
N GLN A 189 -18.55 -39.28 17.98
CA GLN A 189 -18.28 -38.40 19.13
C GLN A 189 -16.82 -37.92 19.16
N ILE A 190 -16.59 -36.68 19.61
CA ILE A 190 -15.26 -36.19 19.91
C ILE A 190 -14.75 -36.80 21.21
N ARG A 191 -13.66 -37.56 21.17
CA ARG A 191 -13.05 -38.24 22.33
C ARG A 191 -11.86 -37.49 22.92
N GLY A 192 -11.44 -36.42 22.27
CA GLY A 192 -10.28 -35.60 22.60
C GLY A 192 -9.75 -34.92 21.33
N ALA A 193 -8.56 -34.41 21.42
CA ALA A 193 -7.93 -33.69 20.31
C ALA A 193 -6.42 -33.97 20.27
N ILE A 194 -5.84 -33.66 19.12
CA ILE A 194 -4.41 -33.47 18.96
C ILE A 194 -4.13 -31.99 19.04
N SER A 195 -3.23 -31.60 19.93
CA SER A 195 -2.73 -30.22 20.10
C SER A 195 -1.28 -30.20 19.60
N VAL A 196 -1.00 -29.34 18.65
CA VAL A 196 0.35 -29.15 18.13
C VAL A 196 0.79 -27.73 18.43
N THR A 197 2.01 -27.60 18.93
CA THR A 197 2.66 -26.33 19.27
C THR A 197 3.94 -26.21 18.46
N PHE A 198 4.09 -25.09 17.76
CA PHE A 198 5.25 -24.78 16.94
C PHE A 198 5.81 -23.40 17.30
N PRO A 199 7.09 -23.29 17.72
CA PRO A 199 7.74 -22.01 17.99
C PRO A 199 7.85 -21.19 16.71
N ILE A 200 7.42 -19.92 16.77
CA ILE A 200 7.43 -19.02 15.61
C ILE A 200 8.34 -17.81 15.79
N ASP A 201 9.19 -17.81 16.82
CA ASP A 201 10.09 -16.68 17.08
C ASP A 201 11.01 -16.42 15.91
N HIS A 202 11.60 -17.44 15.31
CA HIS A 202 12.41 -17.32 14.10
C HIS A 202 11.63 -16.72 12.92
N LEU A 203 10.39 -17.17 12.68
CA LEU A 203 9.53 -16.59 11.64
C LEU A 203 9.18 -15.14 11.93
N THR A 204 8.95 -14.79 13.21
CA THR A 204 8.64 -13.41 13.61
C THR A 204 9.86 -12.50 13.52
N GLU A 205 11.06 -13.00 13.73
CA GLU A 205 12.32 -12.27 13.51
C GLU A 205 12.52 -11.93 12.03
N ILE A 206 12.38 -12.92 11.16
CA ILE A 206 12.40 -12.72 9.70
C ILE A 206 11.32 -11.72 9.28
N GLN A 207 10.11 -11.85 9.81
CA GLN A 207 9.01 -10.92 9.57
C GLN A 207 9.38 -9.48 9.94
N ASN A 208 9.93 -9.27 11.14
CA ASN A 208 10.31 -7.94 11.63
C ASN A 208 11.42 -7.33 10.77
N THR A 209 12.40 -8.13 10.37
CA THR A 209 13.46 -7.69 9.44
C THR A 209 12.88 -7.22 8.11
N ARG A 210 11.94 -7.98 7.52
CA ARG A 210 11.25 -7.59 6.28
C ARG A 210 10.42 -6.32 6.46
N ILE A 211 9.73 -6.17 7.58
CA ILE A 211 8.94 -4.98 7.90
C ILE A 211 9.86 -3.75 8.02
N ASN A 212 11.01 -3.86 8.71
CA ASN A 212 11.96 -2.76 8.85
C ASN A 212 12.53 -2.32 7.50
N TRP A 213 12.89 -3.26 6.62
CA TRP A 213 13.30 -2.95 5.24
C TRP A 213 12.19 -2.27 4.45
N MET A 214 10.95 -2.71 4.62
CA MET A 214 9.79 -2.11 3.97
C MET A 214 9.59 -0.65 4.42
N PHE A 215 9.72 -0.37 5.71
CA PHE A 215 9.69 1.00 6.24
C PHE A 215 10.77 1.88 5.62
N PHE A 216 12.01 1.37 5.56
CA PHE A 216 13.13 2.10 4.96
C PHE A 216 12.89 2.43 3.49
N ILE A 217 12.45 1.46 2.70
CA ILE A 217 12.16 1.65 1.26
C ILE A 217 11.01 2.66 1.05
N HIS A 218 9.93 2.56 1.82
CA HIS A 218 8.80 3.50 1.72
C HIS A 218 9.21 4.91 2.15
N ALA A 219 10.04 5.06 3.19
CA ALA A 219 10.58 6.35 3.61
C ALA A 219 11.44 6.99 2.50
N LEU A 220 12.28 6.18 1.83
CA LEU A 220 13.09 6.63 0.70
C LEU A 220 12.21 7.12 -0.47
N PHE A 221 11.20 6.34 -0.87
CA PHE A 221 10.25 6.73 -1.92
C PHE A 221 9.45 7.98 -1.54
N TRP A 222 9.04 8.08 -0.27
CA TRP A 222 8.35 9.26 0.23
C TRP A 222 9.22 10.52 0.10
N LEU A 223 10.49 10.47 0.55
CA LEU A 223 11.45 11.57 0.45
C LEU A 223 11.72 11.96 -1.01
N LEU A 224 11.93 10.99 -1.90
CA LEU A 224 12.14 11.26 -3.33
C LEU A 224 10.93 11.94 -3.97
N GLY A 225 9.72 11.47 -3.66
CA GLY A 225 8.49 12.09 -4.18
C GLY A 225 8.28 13.51 -3.66
N ILE A 226 8.44 13.74 -2.36
CA ILE A 226 8.32 15.09 -1.77
C ILE A 226 9.39 16.04 -2.34
N SER A 227 10.63 15.58 -2.49
CA SER A 227 11.72 16.37 -3.09
C SER A 227 11.42 16.72 -4.55
N GLY A 228 10.92 15.76 -5.33
CA GLY A 228 10.52 15.98 -6.73
C GLY A 228 9.37 16.98 -6.87
N ILE A 229 8.31 16.83 -6.04
CA ILE A 229 7.17 17.77 -6.00
C ILE A 229 7.64 19.17 -5.61
N SER A 230 8.50 19.29 -4.59
CA SER A 230 9.02 20.56 -4.12
C SER A 230 9.89 21.23 -5.16
N TYR A 231 10.79 20.50 -5.83
CA TYR A 231 11.65 21.01 -6.88
C TYR A 231 10.85 21.50 -8.09
N THR A 232 9.90 20.71 -8.57
CA THR A 232 9.04 21.10 -9.70
C THR A 232 8.19 22.33 -9.37
N SER A 233 7.61 22.38 -8.17
CA SER A 233 6.84 23.54 -7.70
C SER A 233 7.71 24.79 -7.61
N TYR A 234 8.94 24.69 -7.11
CA TYR A 234 9.90 25.79 -7.07
C TYR A 234 10.24 26.30 -8.49
N ARG A 235 10.55 25.42 -9.42
CA ARG A 235 10.82 25.76 -10.82
C ARG A 235 9.65 26.45 -11.50
N LEU A 236 8.42 25.92 -11.31
CA LEU A 236 7.20 26.52 -11.84
C LEU A 236 6.96 27.92 -11.27
N ASN A 237 7.16 28.11 -9.97
CA ASN A 237 6.98 29.41 -9.32
C ASN A 237 7.96 30.46 -9.88
N ILE A 238 9.23 30.11 -10.11
CA ILE A 238 10.20 30.99 -10.74
C ILE A 238 9.75 31.36 -12.16
N SER A 239 9.35 30.39 -12.97
CA SER A 239 8.89 30.59 -14.33
C SER A 239 7.65 31.48 -14.41
N GLU A 240 6.65 31.23 -13.54
CA GLU A 240 5.43 32.06 -13.47
C GLU A 240 5.75 33.51 -13.06
N ARG A 241 6.65 33.72 -12.10
CA ARG A 241 7.08 35.06 -11.69
C ARG A 241 7.82 35.80 -12.82
N ALA A 242 8.71 35.12 -13.56
CA ALA A 242 9.40 35.68 -14.68
C ALA A 242 8.43 36.10 -15.80
N ARG A 243 7.48 35.22 -16.12
CA ARG A 243 6.43 35.48 -17.11
C ARG A 243 5.54 36.67 -16.72
N SER A 244 5.10 36.75 -15.47
CA SER A 244 4.28 37.87 -15.00
C SER A 244 5.01 39.21 -15.07
N LYS A 245 6.31 39.25 -14.77
CA LYS A 245 7.13 40.48 -14.96
C LYS A 245 7.17 40.90 -16.41
N LEU A 246 7.46 39.99 -17.34
CA LEU A 246 7.49 40.26 -18.78
C LEU A 246 6.12 40.76 -19.30
N GLU A 247 5.02 40.17 -18.85
CA GLU A 247 3.67 40.60 -19.21
C GLU A 247 3.40 42.06 -18.74
N THR A 248 3.80 42.38 -17.48
CA THR A 248 3.65 43.73 -16.94
C THR A 248 4.51 44.77 -17.71
N GLU A 249 5.75 44.44 -18.07
CA GLU A 249 6.62 45.29 -18.89
C GLU A 249 6.03 45.51 -20.29
N ARG A 250 5.54 44.43 -20.91
CA ARG A 250 4.87 44.51 -22.21
C ARG A 250 3.64 45.42 -22.19
N GLU A 251 2.80 45.34 -21.18
CA GLU A 251 1.61 46.19 -21.01
C GLU A 251 2.01 47.67 -20.88
N LYS A 252 3.08 47.99 -20.11
CA LYS A 252 3.61 49.33 -20.00
C LYS A 252 4.06 49.88 -21.35
N THR A 253 4.86 49.11 -22.09
CA THR A 253 5.37 49.51 -23.42
C THR A 253 4.22 49.73 -24.41
N ILE A 254 3.20 48.89 -24.42
CA ILE A 254 2.00 49.07 -25.26
C ILE A 254 1.30 50.37 -24.90
N THR A 255 1.14 50.67 -23.61
CA THR A 255 0.49 51.94 -23.17
C THR A 255 1.31 53.17 -23.58
N GLU A 256 2.63 53.11 -23.46
CA GLU A 256 3.54 54.19 -23.89
C GLU A 256 3.44 54.42 -25.40
N ILE A 257 3.44 53.36 -26.20
CA ILE A 257 3.28 53.48 -27.68
C ILE A 257 1.90 54.07 -28.02
N GLN A 258 0.84 53.63 -27.37
CA GLN A 258 -0.50 54.20 -27.62
C GLN A 258 -0.57 55.68 -27.29
N LEU A 259 0.04 56.13 -26.16
CA LEU A 259 0.12 57.55 -25.80
C LEU A 259 0.98 58.36 -26.79
N ALA A 260 2.07 57.78 -27.28
CA ALA A 260 2.89 58.42 -28.30
C ALA A 260 2.12 58.59 -29.62
N LEU A 261 1.44 57.53 -30.08
CA LEU A 261 0.60 57.61 -31.29
C LEU A 261 -0.53 58.62 -31.16
N ALA A 262 -1.15 58.74 -29.98
CA ALA A 262 -2.20 59.76 -29.75
C ALA A 262 -1.69 61.20 -29.82
N LYS A 263 -0.39 61.42 -29.61
CA LYS A 263 0.25 62.78 -29.75
C LYS A 263 0.55 63.17 -31.19
N ILE A 264 0.58 62.19 -32.09
CA ILE A 264 0.87 62.51 -33.53
C ILE A 264 -0.35 63.17 -34.14
N LYS A 265 -0.27 64.47 -34.40
CA LYS A 265 -1.31 65.18 -35.09
C LYS A 265 -1.25 64.87 -36.61
N GLN A 266 -2.20 64.06 -37.06
CA GLN A 266 -2.37 63.75 -38.47
C GLN A 266 -3.67 64.40 -39.01
N LEU A 267 -3.58 65.06 -40.17
CA LEU A 267 -4.77 65.46 -40.89
C LEU A 267 -5.46 64.18 -41.45
N GLN A 268 -6.63 63.87 -40.95
CA GLN A 268 -7.43 62.75 -41.44
C GLN A 268 -8.75 63.24 -42.01
N GLY A 269 -9.12 62.69 -43.17
CA GLY A 269 -10.39 62.96 -43.80
C GLY A 269 -10.34 64.03 -44.93
N ILE A 270 -11.48 64.43 -45.46
CA ILE A 270 -11.64 65.38 -46.52
C ILE A 270 -11.75 66.80 -45.91
N LEU A 271 -10.81 67.63 -46.21
CA LEU A 271 -10.82 69.05 -45.79
C LEU A 271 -11.68 69.89 -46.77
N PRO A 272 -12.78 70.48 -46.30
CA PRO A 272 -13.61 71.34 -47.14
C PRO A 272 -12.87 72.63 -47.44
N ILE A 273 -12.51 72.86 -48.73
CA ILE A 273 -11.83 74.08 -49.17
C ILE A 273 -12.76 74.92 -50.09
N CYS A 274 -12.68 76.24 -49.97
CA CYS A 274 -13.40 77.12 -50.83
C CYS A 274 -12.83 77.05 -52.24
N SER A 275 -13.65 76.82 -53.26
CA SER A 275 -13.22 76.72 -54.65
C SER A 275 -12.63 78.04 -55.20
N SER A 276 -13.05 79.15 -54.61
CA SER A 276 -12.57 80.51 -55.05
C SER A 276 -11.32 80.98 -54.29
N CYS A 277 -11.43 81.09 -52.95
CA CYS A 277 -10.33 81.70 -52.16
C CYS A 277 -9.43 80.66 -51.44
N LYS A 278 -9.68 79.38 -51.66
CA LYS A 278 -8.88 78.24 -51.14
C LYS A 278 -8.77 78.19 -49.62
N LYS A 279 -9.57 78.91 -48.84
CA LYS A 279 -9.64 78.77 -47.39
C LYS A 279 -10.24 77.42 -47.00
N ILE A 280 -9.79 76.81 -45.87
CA ILE A 280 -10.31 75.59 -45.27
C ILE A 280 -11.34 76.01 -44.25
N ARG A 281 -12.50 75.28 -44.22
CA ARG A 281 -13.52 75.44 -43.21
C ARG A 281 -13.27 74.44 -42.08
N ASP A 282 -13.15 74.95 -40.85
CA ASP A 282 -13.05 74.11 -39.66
C ASP A 282 -14.40 73.47 -39.24
N ASP A 283 -14.36 72.64 -38.28
CA ASP A 283 -15.56 71.91 -37.74
C ASP A 283 -16.55 72.85 -37.07
N ALA A 284 -16.11 74.05 -36.64
CA ALA A 284 -16.96 75.11 -36.08
C ALA A 284 -17.60 75.97 -37.16
N GLY A 285 -17.27 75.75 -38.44
CA GLY A 285 -17.83 76.46 -39.58
C GLY A 285 -17.03 77.70 -40.04
N TYR A 286 -15.93 78.10 -39.44
CA TYR A 286 -15.08 79.26 -39.77
C TYR A 286 -14.10 78.94 -40.89
N TRP A 287 -13.80 79.92 -41.72
CA TRP A 287 -12.90 79.79 -42.84
C TRP A 287 -11.51 80.37 -42.51
N HIS A 288 -10.49 79.49 -42.53
CA HIS A 288 -9.10 79.81 -42.24
C HIS A 288 -8.24 79.68 -43.47
N GLN A 289 -7.13 80.49 -43.53
CA GLN A 289 -6.07 80.25 -44.52
C GLN A 289 -5.53 78.82 -44.37
N VAL A 290 -5.13 78.22 -45.51
CA VAL A 290 -4.64 76.85 -45.54
C VAL A 290 -3.48 76.63 -44.55
N GLU A 291 -2.57 77.60 -44.57
CA GLU A 291 -1.32 77.62 -43.78
C GLU A 291 -1.68 77.67 -42.29
N VAL A 292 -2.63 78.50 -41.89
CA VAL A 292 -3.06 78.66 -40.52
C VAL A 292 -3.78 77.40 -40.03
N TYR A 293 -4.60 76.76 -40.86
CA TYR A 293 -5.32 75.57 -40.52
C TYR A 293 -4.35 74.36 -40.32
N ILE A 294 -3.43 74.17 -41.30
CA ILE A 294 -2.46 73.08 -41.29
C ILE A 294 -1.50 73.24 -40.09
N SER A 295 -0.94 74.43 -39.84
CA SER A 295 -0.05 74.71 -38.71
C SER A 295 -0.74 74.47 -37.35
N ARG A 296 -2.05 74.64 -37.25
CA ARG A 296 -2.82 74.33 -36.01
C ARG A 296 -3.09 72.83 -35.80
N HIS A 297 -3.16 72.08 -36.89
CA HIS A 297 -3.58 70.65 -36.86
C HIS A 297 -2.44 69.73 -37.21
N THR A 298 -1.26 70.22 -37.55
CA THR A 298 -0.04 69.44 -37.78
C THR A 298 1.17 70.22 -37.26
N ASP A 299 2.32 69.57 -37.20
CA ASP A 299 3.59 70.15 -36.82
C ASP A 299 4.29 70.77 -38.10
N ALA A 300 3.54 71.03 -39.17
CA ALA A 300 4.07 71.58 -40.40
C ALA A 300 4.16 73.10 -40.33
N ASP A 301 5.35 73.68 -40.67
CA ASP A 301 5.60 75.09 -40.80
C ASP A 301 5.64 75.51 -42.29
N PHE A 302 5.15 76.67 -42.56
CA PHE A 302 5.12 77.20 -43.94
C PHE A 302 6.17 78.31 -44.14
N SER A 303 6.99 78.13 -45.13
CA SER A 303 7.85 79.19 -45.62
C SER A 303 7.22 79.85 -46.86
N HIS A 304 7.35 81.14 -46.98
CA HIS A 304 6.83 81.92 -48.12
C HIS A 304 7.90 82.10 -49.18
N SER A 305 7.56 81.68 -50.37
CA SER A 305 8.38 81.92 -51.56
C SER A 305 7.48 82.13 -52.79
N LEU A 306 7.97 82.72 -53.85
CA LEU A 306 7.26 82.84 -55.11
C LEU A 306 7.65 81.67 -56.03
N CYS A 307 6.67 81.02 -56.60
CA CYS A 307 6.96 80.08 -57.68
C CYS A 307 7.32 80.88 -58.95
N GLU A 308 7.98 80.25 -59.88
CA GLU A 308 8.51 80.83 -61.06
C GLU A 308 7.45 81.59 -61.92
N GLU A 309 6.26 81.02 -62.02
CA GLU A 309 5.11 81.60 -62.71
C GLU A 309 4.61 82.87 -62.04
N CYS A 310 4.46 82.85 -60.69
CA CYS A 310 4.06 83.99 -59.92
C CYS A 310 5.14 85.08 -59.92
N ALA A 311 6.42 84.72 -59.86
CA ALA A 311 7.53 85.67 -59.93
C ALA A 311 7.57 86.43 -61.30
N ARG A 312 7.33 85.73 -62.38
CA ARG A 312 7.19 86.32 -63.72
C ARG A 312 6.00 87.24 -63.84
N LYS A 313 4.87 86.93 -63.23
CA LYS A 313 3.68 87.83 -63.27
C LYS A 313 3.82 89.04 -62.39
N LEU A 314 4.41 88.97 -61.23
CA LEU A 314 4.55 90.07 -60.29
C LEU A 314 5.73 90.99 -60.58
N TYR A 315 6.77 90.46 -61.20
CA TYR A 315 8.01 91.19 -61.53
C TYR A 315 8.45 90.95 -62.99
N PRO A 316 7.57 91.33 -63.98
CA PRO A 316 7.81 91.06 -65.37
C PRO A 316 9.09 91.76 -65.91
N GLU A 317 9.51 92.83 -65.22
CA GLU A 317 10.71 93.55 -65.58
C GLU A 317 12.01 92.86 -65.30
N ILE A 318 12.03 91.94 -64.25
CA ILE A 318 13.21 91.16 -63.82
C ILE A 318 13.32 89.86 -64.60
N TYR A 319 12.17 89.28 -65.04
CA TYR A 319 12.10 88.00 -65.75
C TYR A 319 11.79 88.14 -67.24
N LYS A 320 12.26 89.27 -67.91
CA LYS A 320 12.26 89.35 -69.36
C LYS A 320 13.18 88.32 -69.95
N ASP A 321 12.61 87.46 -70.75
CA ASP A 321 13.15 86.27 -71.40
C ASP A 321 14.66 86.31 -71.69
N LYS A 322 15.30 85.23 -71.24
CA LYS A 322 16.42 84.62 -71.93
C LYS A 322 15.91 83.56 -72.88
#